data_975d44483119e9c69510a170475e8692
#
_entry.id   975d44483119e9c69510a170475e8692
#
_cell.length_a   1.000
_cell.length_b   1.000
_cell.length_c   1.000
_cell.angle_alpha   90.00
_cell.angle_beta   90.00
_cell.angle_gamma   90.00
#
_symmetry.space_group_name_H-M   'P 1'
#
loop_
_entity.id
_entity.type
_entity.pdbx_description
1 polymer ?
#
loop_
_entity_poly.entity_id
_entity_poly.type
_entity_poly.pdbx_seq_one_letter_code
_entity_poly.pdbx_strand_id
1 'polypeptide(L)'
;MKISNVGIFVKDLEGAKNFFIDYFGAEVHAVYNEEENKYYSYIMKMGDGAKLELMTKPEIVDEKKDPNRTGFVHICVKVDSREKLDEIIAKIKADGYHIFYEPATTGGKEIRAVTYEDLILEVCC
;
A
#
# COMPACT_ATOMS: atom_id res chain seq x y z
N MET A 1 -19.35 -7.40 11.92
CA MET A 1 -19.07 -6.55 10.73
C MET A 1 -17.61 -6.13 10.77
N LYS A 2 -16.90 -6.23 9.66
CA LYS A 2 -15.51 -5.82 9.53
C LYS A 2 -15.20 -5.42 8.08
N ILE A 3 -14.17 -4.60 7.87
CA ILE A 3 -13.68 -4.33 6.52
C ILE A 3 -12.98 -5.60 6.03
N SER A 4 -13.46 -6.15 4.92
CA SER A 4 -12.88 -7.37 4.32
C SER A 4 -11.64 -7.04 3.50
N ASN A 5 -11.75 -6.08 2.62
CA ASN A 5 -10.65 -5.64 1.76
C ASN A 5 -10.83 -4.18 1.33
N VAL A 6 -9.73 -3.60 0.88
CA VAL A 6 -9.66 -2.26 0.27
C VAL A 6 -9.11 -2.42 -1.14
N GLY A 7 -9.82 -1.91 -2.14
CA GLY A 7 -9.42 -1.98 -3.54
C GLY A 7 -8.62 -0.76 -3.98
N ILE A 8 -7.53 -0.99 -4.71
CA ILE A 8 -6.61 0.04 -5.17
C ILE A 8 -6.27 -0.23 -6.64
N PHE A 9 -6.45 0.76 -7.51
CA PHE A 9 -5.90 0.69 -8.85
C PHE A 9 -4.41 1.02 -8.85
N VAL A 10 -3.63 0.18 -9.54
CA VAL A 10 -2.20 0.37 -9.77
C VAL A 10 -1.88 0.18 -11.25
N LYS A 11 -0.88 0.89 -11.76
CA LYS A 11 -0.42 0.73 -13.14
C LYS A 11 0.37 -0.56 -13.32
N ASP A 12 1.31 -0.78 -12.42
CA ASP A 12 2.19 -1.94 -12.41
C ASP A 12 1.73 -2.94 -11.36
N LEU A 13 0.87 -3.86 -11.77
CA LEU A 13 0.27 -4.84 -10.87
C LEU A 13 1.31 -5.78 -10.25
N GLU A 14 2.26 -6.29 -11.06
CA GLU A 14 3.32 -7.17 -10.56
C GLU A 14 4.28 -6.42 -9.63
N GLY A 15 4.64 -5.19 -9.98
CA GLY A 15 5.48 -4.33 -9.14
C GLY A 15 4.80 -4.02 -7.81
N ALA A 16 3.50 -3.71 -7.81
CA ALA A 16 2.74 -3.47 -6.59
C ALA A 16 2.68 -4.71 -5.69
N LYS A 17 2.39 -5.87 -6.27
CA LYS A 17 2.42 -7.14 -5.54
C LYS A 17 3.77 -7.34 -4.86
N ASN A 18 4.86 -7.20 -5.60
CA ASN A 18 6.21 -7.40 -5.08
C ASN A 18 6.58 -6.37 -4.01
N PHE A 19 6.14 -5.12 -4.17
CA PHE A 19 6.32 -4.08 -3.15
C PHE A 19 5.76 -4.50 -1.79
N PHE A 20 4.52 -4.97 -1.75
CA PHE A 20 3.91 -5.41 -0.49
C PHE A 20 4.52 -6.70 0.05
N ILE A 21 4.95 -7.61 -0.81
CA ILE A 21 5.67 -8.83 -0.39
C ILE A 21 7.02 -8.46 0.22
N ASP A 22 7.82 -7.67 -0.47
CA ASP A 22 9.23 -7.42 -0.12
C ASP A 22 9.38 -6.56 1.13
N TYR A 23 8.51 -5.55 1.30
CA TYR A 23 8.62 -4.64 2.45
C TYR A 23 7.75 -5.01 3.63
N PHE A 24 6.60 -5.62 3.39
CA PHE A 24 5.60 -5.88 4.44
C PHE A 24 5.33 -7.37 4.69
N GLY A 25 5.98 -8.26 3.95
CA GLY A 25 5.76 -9.69 4.11
C GLY A 25 4.34 -10.13 3.74
N ALA A 26 3.69 -9.39 2.84
CA ALA A 26 2.35 -9.74 2.37
C ALA A 26 2.37 -11.07 1.59
N GLU A 27 1.25 -11.76 1.63
CA GLU A 27 1.05 -13.01 0.89
C GLU A 27 -0.08 -12.84 -0.12
N VAL A 28 0.07 -13.45 -1.29
CA VAL A 28 -1.02 -13.51 -2.27
C VAL A 28 -2.07 -14.48 -1.75
N HIS A 29 -3.25 -13.95 -1.43
CA HIS A 29 -4.39 -14.73 -0.92
C HIS A 29 -5.27 -15.26 -2.06
N ALA A 30 -5.47 -14.45 -3.10
CA ALA A 30 -6.26 -14.81 -4.27
C ALA A 30 -5.80 -14.04 -5.51
N VAL A 31 -6.05 -14.62 -6.67
CA VAL A 31 -5.74 -14.03 -7.98
C VAL A 31 -7.01 -14.06 -8.82
N TYR A 32 -7.32 -12.93 -9.47
CA TYR A 32 -8.40 -12.85 -10.44
C TYR A 32 -7.85 -12.40 -11.79
N ASN A 33 -8.17 -13.16 -12.84
CA ASN A 33 -7.82 -12.86 -14.22
C ASN A 33 -9.09 -12.89 -15.05
N GLU A 34 -9.55 -11.74 -15.49
CA GLU A 34 -10.68 -11.61 -16.39
C GLU A 34 -10.15 -11.12 -17.74
N GLU A 35 -9.99 -12.06 -18.67
CA GLU A 35 -9.28 -11.84 -19.94
C GLU A 35 -10.06 -10.98 -20.94
N GLU A 36 -11.39 -11.03 -20.90
CA GLU A 36 -12.23 -10.30 -21.86
C GLU A 36 -12.04 -8.80 -21.72
N ASN A 37 -12.10 -8.27 -20.49
CA ASN A 37 -11.89 -6.86 -20.18
C ASN A 37 -10.46 -6.54 -19.72
N LYS A 38 -9.58 -7.54 -19.70
CA LYS A 38 -8.21 -7.40 -19.21
C LYS A 38 -8.13 -6.82 -17.80
N TYR A 39 -9.07 -7.22 -16.96
CA TYR A 39 -9.09 -6.89 -15.55
C TYR A 39 -8.32 -7.95 -14.77
N TYR A 40 -7.32 -7.52 -14.03
CA TYR A 40 -6.47 -8.39 -13.23
C TYR A 40 -6.36 -7.89 -11.81
N SER A 41 -6.34 -8.78 -10.83
CA SER A 41 -6.12 -8.39 -9.45
C SER A 41 -5.40 -9.45 -8.64
N TYR A 42 -4.69 -8.96 -7.61
CA TYR A 42 -4.17 -9.77 -6.51
C TYR A 42 -4.83 -9.31 -5.22
N ILE A 43 -5.35 -10.27 -4.44
CA ILE A 43 -5.76 -10.00 -3.07
C ILE A 43 -4.59 -10.32 -2.15
N MET A 44 -4.04 -9.31 -1.49
CA MET A 44 -2.88 -9.40 -0.61
C MET A 44 -3.33 -9.47 0.85
N LYS A 45 -2.77 -10.42 1.59
CA LYS A 45 -3.01 -10.58 3.02
C LYS A 45 -1.78 -10.14 3.80
N MET A 46 -1.99 -9.30 4.81
CA MET A 46 -0.98 -8.88 5.78
C MET A 46 -1.54 -9.10 7.19
N GLY A 47 -1.08 -10.14 7.88
CA GLY A 47 -1.61 -10.48 9.20
C GLY A 47 -3.11 -10.73 9.19
N ASP A 48 -3.81 -10.28 10.25
CA ASP A 48 -5.25 -10.53 10.46
C ASP A 48 -6.15 -9.36 10.07
N GLY A 49 -5.58 -8.28 9.54
CA GLY A 49 -6.32 -7.08 9.14
C GLY A 49 -7.09 -7.24 7.84
N ALA A 50 -7.62 -6.11 7.36
CA ALA A 50 -8.23 -6.04 6.03
C ALA A 50 -7.21 -6.37 4.96
N LYS A 51 -7.65 -7.08 3.92
CA LYS A 51 -6.80 -7.38 2.77
C LYS A 51 -6.72 -6.19 1.82
N LEU A 52 -5.67 -6.11 1.03
CA LEU A 52 -5.57 -5.18 -0.08
C LEU A 52 -5.90 -5.92 -1.38
N GLU A 53 -6.79 -5.38 -2.18
CA GLU A 53 -7.03 -5.83 -3.55
C GLU A 53 -6.30 -4.87 -4.51
N LEU A 54 -5.19 -5.32 -5.05
CA LEU A 54 -4.42 -4.58 -6.05
C LEU A 54 -5.00 -4.92 -7.42
N MET A 55 -5.47 -3.90 -8.15
CA MET A 55 -6.23 -4.09 -9.39
C MET A 55 -5.63 -3.29 -10.52
N THR A 56 -5.74 -3.81 -11.74
CA THR A 56 -5.39 -3.07 -12.95
C THR A 56 -6.36 -3.41 -14.09
N LYS A 57 -6.53 -2.48 -15.01
CA LYS A 57 -7.29 -2.64 -16.25
C LYS A 57 -6.87 -1.56 -17.25
N PRO A 58 -7.17 -1.72 -18.56
CA PRO A 58 -6.69 -0.75 -19.58
C PRO A 58 -7.22 0.68 -19.40
N GLU A 59 -8.41 0.86 -18.81
CA GLU A 59 -9.07 2.16 -18.69
C GLU A 59 -8.63 2.98 -17.48
N ILE A 60 -7.61 2.52 -16.72
CA ILE A 60 -7.11 3.28 -15.57
C ILE A 60 -6.59 4.63 -16.02
N VAL A 61 -7.05 5.69 -15.36
CA VAL A 61 -6.53 7.05 -15.54
C VAL A 61 -5.45 7.30 -14.49
N ASP A 62 -4.23 7.54 -14.96
CA ASP A 62 -3.07 7.79 -14.12
C ASP A 62 -2.84 9.30 -13.96
N GLU A 63 -3.65 9.92 -13.12
CA GLU A 63 -3.52 11.33 -12.76
C GLU A 63 -3.12 11.46 -11.29
N LYS A 64 -2.15 12.37 -11.05
CA LYS A 64 -1.77 12.71 -9.68
C LYS A 64 -2.93 13.40 -8.98
N LYS A 65 -3.34 12.85 -7.85
CA LYS A 65 -4.44 13.39 -7.06
C LYS A 65 -4.00 14.58 -6.22
N ASP A 66 -4.87 15.57 -6.08
CA ASP A 66 -4.70 16.63 -5.10
C ASP A 66 -4.82 16.01 -3.70
N PRO A 67 -3.79 16.15 -2.83
CA PRO A 67 -3.83 15.57 -1.49
C PRO A 67 -4.89 16.19 -0.58
N ASN A 68 -5.42 17.36 -0.92
CA ASN A 68 -6.42 18.05 -0.14
C ASN A 68 -7.86 17.82 -0.62
N ARG A 69 -8.07 16.96 -1.61
CA ARG A 69 -9.41 16.62 -2.07
C ARG A 69 -10.11 15.70 -1.07
N THR A 70 -11.44 15.75 -1.08
CA THR A 70 -12.25 14.81 -0.29
C THR A 70 -12.05 13.37 -0.77
N GLY A 71 -12.24 12.41 0.13
CA GLY A 71 -12.17 10.99 -0.16
C GLY A 71 -10.95 10.33 0.49
N PHE A 72 -10.57 9.22 -0.07
CA PHE A 72 -9.49 8.39 0.46
C PHE A 72 -8.12 9.10 0.38
N VAL A 73 -7.37 9.09 1.48
CA VAL A 73 -6.07 9.77 1.60
C VAL A 73 -4.92 8.78 1.69
N HIS A 74 -4.97 7.85 2.64
CA HIS A 74 -3.88 6.91 2.89
C HIS A 74 -4.37 5.57 3.41
N ILE A 75 -3.47 4.59 3.38
CA ILE A 75 -3.59 3.35 4.14
C ILE A 75 -2.52 3.39 5.22
N CYS A 76 -2.85 2.99 6.45
CA CYS A 76 -1.86 2.84 7.51
C CYS A 76 -1.63 1.37 7.82
N VAL A 77 -0.38 0.93 7.75
CA VAL A 77 0.06 -0.41 8.14
C VAL A 77 0.71 -0.31 9.51
N LYS A 78 0.17 -1.06 10.47
CA LYS A 78 0.77 -1.16 11.80
C LYS A 78 1.77 -2.30 11.84
N VAL A 79 3.00 -2.01 12.29
CA VAL A 79 4.05 -3.00 12.52
C VAL A 79 4.27 -3.21 14.02
N ASP A 80 4.96 -4.30 14.38
CA ASP A 80 5.03 -4.76 15.76
C ASP A 80 5.97 -3.96 16.65
N SER A 81 6.96 -3.24 16.06
CA SER A 81 7.96 -2.51 16.84
C SER A 81 8.51 -1.31 16.09
N ARG A 82 9.13 -0.40 16.85
CA ARG A 82 9.86 0.74 16.31
C ARG A 82 11.04 0.29 15.43
N GLU A 83 11.74 -0.75 15.86
CA GLU A 83 12.86 -1.30 15.11
C GLU A 83 12.41 -1.82 13.75
N LYS A 84 11.26 -2.48 13.69
CA LYS A 84 10.67 -2.97 12.43
C LYS A 84 10.24 -1.83 11.53
N LEU A 85 9.65 -0.79 12.10
CA LEU A 85 9.31 0.44 11.38
C LEU A 85 10.55 1.04 10.71
N ASP A 86 11.60 1.28 11.50
CA ASP A 86 12.84 1.90 11.02
C ASP A 86 13.53 1.04 9.95
N GLU A 87 13.54 -0.28 10.09
CA GLU A 87 14.08 -1.22 9.10
C GLU A 87 13.36 -1.12 7.76
N ILE A 88 12.02 -1.16 7.78
CA ILE A 88 11.20 -1.10 6.58
C ILE A 88 11.40 0.24 5.86
N ILE A 89 11.35 1.35 6.59
CA ILE A 89 11.49 2.69 6.01
C ILE A 89 12.89 2.89 5.44
N ALA A 90 13.93 2.43 6.12
CA ALA A 90 15.31 2.51 5.63
C ALA A 90 15.48 1.74 4.32
N LYS A 91 14.90 0.55 4.21
CA LYS A 91 14.95 -0.26 2.99
C LYS A 91 14.20 0.39 1.84
N ILE A 92 12.98 0.87 2.07
CA ILE A 92 12.17 1.57 1.08
C ILE A 92 12.91 2.81 0.55
N LYS A 93 13.49 3.59 1.46
CA LYS A 93 14.27 4.79 1.13
C LYS A 93 15.52 4.45 0.31
N ALA A 94 16.27 3.42 0.72
CA ALA A 94 17.47 2.97 0.01
C ALA A 94 17.16 2.49 -1.41
N ASP A 95 15.98 1.92 -1.63
CA ASP A 95 15.51 1.46 -2.95
C ASP A 95 14.94 2.60 -3.82
N GLY A 96 14.99 3.85 -3.34
CA GLY A 96 14.67 5.04 -4.11
C GLY A 96 13.23 5.52 -4.05
N TYR A 97 12.39 4.94 -3.21
CA TYR A 97 11.00 5.41 -3.05
C TYR A 97 10.95 6.73 -2.29
N HIS A 98 9.97 7.55 -2.64
CA HIS A 98 9.77 8.84 -2.00
C HIS A 98 9.20 8.70 -0.59
N ILE A 99 9.84 9.36 0.38
CA ILE A 99 9.32 9.48 1.74
C ILE A 99 8.47 10.75 1.79
N PHE A 100 7.17 10.58 2.00
CA PHE A 100 6.20 11.68 1.99
C PHE A 100 6.39 12.61 3.18
N TYR A 101 6.55 12.04 4.38
CA TYR A 101 6.98 12.77 5.58
C TYR A 101 7.59 11.84 6.61
N GLU A 102 8.50 12.40 7.43
CA GLU A 102 9.11 11.76 8.59
C GLU A 102 9.87 12.81 9.43
N PRO A 103 10.13 12.52 10.72
CA PRO A 103 9.34 11.66 11.58
C PRO A 103 8.06 12.35 12.03
N ALA A 104 7.06 11.59 12.36
CA ALA A 104 5.82 12.14 12.93
C ALA A 104 5.36 11.25 14.08
N THR A 105 4.82 11.88 15.12
CA THR A 105 4.18 11.20 16.24
C THR A 105 2.77 11.73 16.38
N THR A 106 1.77 10.87 16.19
CA THR A 106 0.37 11.24 16.30
C THR A 106 -0.34 10.25 17.22
N GLY A 107 -1.04 10.77 18.24
CA GLY A 107 -1.74 9.91 19.20
C GLY A 107 -0.81 8.95 19.96
N GLY A 108 0.44 9.35 20.20
CA GLY A 108 1.44 8.51 20.87
C GLY A 108 2.07 7.43 19.97
N LYS A 109 1.82 7.47 18.66
CA LYS A 109 2.39 6.51 17.70
C LYS A 109 3.44 7.18 16.82
N GLU A 110 4.52 6.45 16.56
CA GLU A 110 5.47 6.83 15.53
C GLU A 110 4.88 6.50 14.17
N ILE A 111 4.92 7.47 13.25
CA ILE A 111 4.37 7.34 11.91
C ILE A 111 5.41 7.78 10.89
N ARG A 112 5.52 7.01 9.82
CA ARG A 112 6.26 7.36 8.60
C ARG A 112 5.34 7.19 7.42
N ALA A 113 5.49 8.00 6.40
CA ALA A 113 4.70 7.87 5.19
C ALA A 113 5.57 7.83 3.95
N VAL A 114 5.29 6.86 3.10
CA VAL A 114 5.96 6.66 1.81
C VAL A 114 4.93 6.74 0.69
N THR A 115 5.37 6.99 -0.54
CA THR A 115 4.48 6.93 -1.70
C THR A 115 4.87 5.75 -2.58
N TYR A 116 3.86 5.02 -3.03
CA TYR A 116 3.96 4.03 -4.08
C TYR A 116 2.91 4.36 -5.15
N GLU A 117 3.35 4.64 -6.37
CA GLU A 117 2.53 5.25 -7.40
C GLU A 117 1.81 6.49 -6.79
N ASP A 118 0.49 6.56 -6.82
CA ASP A 118 -0.26 7.66 -6.20
C ASP A 118 -0.89 7.27 -4.85
N LEU A 119 -0.40 6.20 -4.23
CA LEU A 119 -0.83 5.74 -2.91
C LEU A 119 0.08 6.32 -1.84
N ILE A 120 -0.52 6.97 -0.84
CA ILE A 120 0.19 7.32 0.40
C ILE A 120 0.04 6.15 1.36
N LEU A 121 1.16 5.59 1.77
CA LEU A 121 1.23 4.47 2.69
C LEU A 121 1.90 4.92 3.98
N GLU A 122 1.12 5.01 5.04
CA GLU A 122 1.67 5.22 6.38
C GLU A 122 2.11 3.90 6.99
N VAL A 123 3.21 3.93 7.72
CA VAL A 123 3.67 2.80 8.53
C VAL A 123 3.80 3.31 9.96
N CYS A 124 3.19 2.62 10.90
CA CYS A 124 3.18 3.01 12.31
C CYS A 124 3.47 1.84 13.26
N CYS A 125 3.80 2.15 14.47
CA CYS A 125 3.95 1.19 15.55
C CYS A 125 3.35 1.70 16.86
#